data_3b6a543eecddec92d34036f31b960243
#
_entry.id   3b6a543eecddec92d34036f31b960243
#
_cell.length_a   1.000
_cell.length_b   1.000
_cell.length_c   1.000
_cell.angle_alpha   90.00
_cell.angle_beta   90.00
_cell.angle_gamma   90.00
#
_symmetry.space_group_name_H-M   'P 1'
#
loop_
_entity.id
_entity.type
_entity.pdbx_description
1 polymer ?
#
loop_
_entity_poly.entity_id
_entity_poly.type
_entity_poly.pdbx_seq_one_letter_code
_entity_poly.pdbx_strand_id
1 'polypeptide(L)'
;MAYTLTNLRTDIRNYTEVDDSVLSDSVLDTIIKNTENKIYREADSDDNRFYATSQLVTGNRYVTIPSDLRFIRYAQLKNASGDQVFLEKKDTSYMAAYYDTPGTQSGFPKYYANWDAEFWVVAPTPDSTYEITLAYVKQPISLTNTTQPSAAP
;
A
#
# COMPACT_ATOMS: atom_id res chain seq x y z
N MET A 1 -17.15 11.08 -24.44
CA MET A 1 -17.87 11.14 -23.15
C MET A 1 -17.22 10.14 -22.20
N ALA A 2 -16.92 10.55 -20.98
CA ALA A 2 -16.40 9.60 -19.97
C ALA A 2 -17.51 8.65 -19.55
N TYR A 3 -17.22 7.35 -19.48
CA TYR A 3 -18.13 6.33 -18.96
C TYR A 3 -18.21 6.46 -17.44
N THR A 4 -19.41 6.58 -16.89
CA THR A 4 -19.61 6.88 -15.47
C THR A 4 -20.14 5.66 -14.71
N LEU A 5 -20.07 5.68 -13.36
CA LEU A 5 -20.68 4.66 -12.51
C LEU A 5 -22.19 4.52 -12.76
N THR A 6 -22.88 5.67 -13.00
CA THR A 6 -24.31 5.66 -13.34
C THR A 6 -24.58 4.92 -14.67
N ASN A 7 -23.72 5.14 -15.68
CA ASN A 7 -23.83 4.42 -16.94
C ASN A 7 -23.64 2.91 -16.73
N LEU A 8 -22.64 2.53 -15.95
CA LEU A 8 -22.36 1.12 -15.62
C LEU A 8 -23.55 0.44 -14.92
N ARG A 9 -24.16 1.10 -13.92
CA ARG A 9 -25.34 0.58 -13.23
C ARG A 9 -26.52 0.41 -14.18
N THR A 10 -26.77 1.38 -15.06
CA THR A 10 -27.83 1.34 -16.06
C THR A 10 -27.59 0.19 -17.04
N ASP A 11 -26.38 0.04 -17.54
CA ASP A 11 -26.05 -1.03 -18.50
C ASP A 11 -26.18 -2.42 -17.86
N ILE A 12 -25.78 -2.58 -16.58
CA ILE A 12 -25.97 -3.86 -15.87
C ILE A 12 -27.47 -4.20 -15.77
N ARG A 13 -28.32 -3.24 -15.39
CA ARG A 13 -29.77 -3.47 -15.30
C ARG A 13 -30.37 -3.80 -16.66
N ASN A 14 -30.00 -3.07 -17.69
CA ASN A 14 -30.44 -3.34 -19.05
C ASN A 14 -30.04 -4.73 -19.55
N TYR A 15 -28.78 -5.13 -19.25
CA TYR A 15 -28.28 -6.46 -19.65
C TYR A 15 -28.95 -7.60 -18.88
N THR A 16 -29.27 -7.40 -17.62
CA THR A 16 -29.93 -8.40 -16.78
C THR A 16 -31.47 -8.38 -16.89
N GLU A 17 -32.03 -7.38 -17.59
CA GLU A 17 -33.47 -7.15 -17.70
C GLU A 17 -34.18 -7.00 -16.34
N VAL A 18 -33.49 -6.37 -15.37
CA VAL A 18 -33.94 -6.20 -13.98
C VAL A 18 -33.93 -4.72 -13.62
N ASP A 19 -34.98 -4.26 -12.95
CA ASP A 19 -35.11 -2.88 -12.50
C ASP A 19 -34.46 -2.61 -11.14
N ASP A 20 -34.54 -1.38 -10.66
CA ASP A 20 -33.96 -0.92 -9.41
C ASP A 20 -34.67 -1.44 -8.15
N SER A 21 -35.91 -1.94 -8.29
CA SER A 21 -36.66 -2.58 -7.19
C SER A 21 -36.03 -3.92 -6.78
N VAL A 22 -35.39 -4.61 -7.74
CA VAL A 22 -34.73 -5.90 -7.51
C VAL A 22 -33.21 -5.72 -7.36
N LEU A 23 -32.58 -4.92 -8.24
CA LEU A 23 -31.16 -4.57 -8.19
C LEU A 23 -30.97 -3.11 -7.78
N SER A 24 -31.09 -2.83 -6.48
CA SER A 24 -30.83 -1.50 -5.96
C SER A 24 -29.39 -1.04 -6.20
N ASP A 25 -29.13 0.26 -6.19
CA ASP A 25 -27.79 0.83 -6.34
C ASP A 25 -26.79 0.26 -5.31
N SER A 26 -27.24 0.05 -4.07
CA SER A 26 -26.36 -0.48 -3.03
C SER A 26 -25.95 -1.94 -3.27
N VAL A 27 -26.85 -2.76 -3.85
CA VAL A 27 -26.53 -4.13 -4.24
C VAL A 27 -25.55 -4.13 -5.40
N LEU A 28 -25.79 -3.30 -6.42
CA LEU A 28 -24.88 -3.14 -7.55
C LEU A 28 -23.49 -2.68 -7.11
N ASP A 29 -23.41 -1.71 -6.21
CA ASP A 29 -22.13 -1.23 -5.70
C ASP A 29 -21.34 -2.33 -4.98
N THR A 30 -22.03 -3.19 -4.24
CA THR A 30 -21.41 -4.34 -3.59
C THR A 30 -20.87 -5.35 -4.63
N ILE A 31 -21.63 -5.63 -5.67
CA ILE A 31 -21.22 -6.53 -6.76
C ILE A 31 -20.02 -5.94 -7.52
N ILE A 32 -20.08 -4.65 -7.87
CA ILE A 32 -19.00 -3.93 -8.55
C ILE A 32 -17.73 -4.00 -7.72
N LYS A 33 -17.80 -3.63 -6.43
CA LYS A 33 -16.65 -3.66 -5.51
C LYS A 33 -16.04 -5.06 -5.38
N ASN A 34 -16.85 -6.10 -5.30
CA ASN A 34 -16.36 -7.48 -5.23
C ASN A 34 -15.68 -7.91 -6.55
N THR A 35 -16.23 -7.48 -7.69
CA THR A 35 -15.65 -7.74 -9.00
C THR A 35 -14.33 -7.00 -9.18
N GLU A 36 -14.26 -5.73 -8.80
CA GLU A 36 -13.00 -4.95 -8.78
C GLU A 36 -11.93 -5.64 -7.94
N ASN A 37 -12.28 -6.06 -6.73
CA ASN A 37 -11.35 -6.78 -5.85
C ASN A 37 -10.85 -8.09 -6.46
N LYS A 38 -11.69 -8.79 -7.24
CA LYS A 38 -11.28 -9.98 -7.97
C LYS A 38 -10.33 -9.64 -9.10
N ILE A 39 -10.67 -8.65 -9.94
CA ILE A 39 -9.81 -8.18 -11.04
C ILE A 39 -8.44 -7.76 -10.50
N TYR A 40 -8.38 -6.97 -9.43
CA TYR A 40 -7.13 -6.50 -8.86
C TYR A 40 -6.28 -7.61 -8.23
N ARG A 41 -6.88 -8.73 -7.85
CA ARG A 41 -6.12 -9.91 -7.37
C ARG A 41 -5.52 -10.73 -8.51
N GLU A 42 -6.22 -10.78 -9.64
CA GLU A 42 -5.86 -11.63 -10.78
C GLU A 42 -5.04 -10.87 -11.83
N ALA A 43 -5.27 -9.56 -11.97
CA ALA A 43 -4.56 -8.73 -12.93
C ALA A 43 -3.39 -7.98 -12.26
N ASP A 44 -2.16 -8.26 -12.67
CA ASP A 44 -0.98 -7.45 -12.33
C ASP A 44 -0.88 -6.29 -13.33
N SER A 45 -1.42 -5.13 -12.97
CA SER A 45 -1.36 -3.93 -13.79
C SER A 45 -0.26 -2.99 -13.29
N ASP A 46 0.52 -2.46 -14.23
CA ASP A 46 1.54 -1.45 -13.95
C ASP A 46 0.95 -0.15 -13.38
N ASP A 47 -0.31 0.17 -13.70
CA ASP A 47 -1.02 1.34 -13.20
C ASP A 47 -1.18 1.34 -11.67
N ASN A 48 -1.11 0.17 -11.05
CA ASN A 48 -1.20 0.00 -9.60
C ASN A 48 0.16 0.04 -8.90
N ARG A 49 1.26 0.15 -9.65
CA ARG A 49 2.61 0.27 -9.10
C ARG A 49 2.87 1.69 -8.66
N PHE A 50 3.23 1.86 -7.40
CA PHE A 50 3.43 3.15 -6.78
C PHE A 50 4.75 3.22 -6.03
N TYR A 51 5.26 4.43 -5.89
CA TYR A 51 6.47 4.73 -5.12
C TYR A 51 6.12 5.76 -4.06
N ALA A 52 6.39 5.44 -2.79
CA ALA A 52 6.28 6.38 -1.70
C ALA A 52 7.66 6.64 -1.11
N THR A 53 7.97 7.91 -0.89
CA THR A 53 9.21 8.34 -0.25
C THR A 53 8.88 8.96 1.10
N SER A 54 9.63 8.60 2.13
CA SER A 54 9.50 9.11 3.48
C SER A 54 10.88 9.25 4.13
N GLN A 55 10.92 9.75 5.35
CA GLN A 55 12.15 9.91 6.13
C GLN A 55 12.12 9.01 7.37
N LEU A 56 13.18 8.25 7.59
CA LEU A 56 13.41 7.61 8.87
C LEU A 56 13.87 8.66 9.89
N VAL A 57 13.42 8.51 11.12
CA VAL A 57 13.79 9.41 12.21
C VAL A 57 14.85 8.73 13.05
N THR A 58 15.92 9.47 13.39
CA THR A 58 16.98 9.00 14.28
C THR A 58 16.42 8.46 15.60
N GLY A 59 16.82 7.28 15.99
CA GLY A 59 16.38 6.61 17.21
C GLY A 59 15.00 5.96 17.13
N ASN A 60 14.25 6.14 16.03
CA ASN A 60 12.96 5.52 15.82
C ASN A 60 13.07 4.39 14.81
N ARG A 61 12.80 3.16 15.24
CA ARG A 61 12.84 1.95 14.40
C ARG A 61 11.53 1.64 13.69
N TYR A 62 10.46 2.40 13.96
CA TYR A 62 9.15 2.15 13.37
C TYR A 62 8.91 3.01 12.15
N VAL A 63 8.42 2.40 11.09
CA VAL A 63 8.10 3.04 9.80
C VAL A 63 6.64 2.82 9.50
N THR A 64 5.90 3.90 9.28
CA THR A 64 4.48 3.82 8.93
C THR A 64 4.29 3.17 7.57
N ILE A 65 3.38 2.23 7.49
CA ILE A 65 2.96 1.56 6.25
C ILE A 65 1.94 2.44 5.54
N PRO A 66 2.07 2.70 4.22
CA PRO A 66 1.01 3.36 3.47
C PRO A 66 -0.32 2.60 3.59
N SER A 67 -1.40 3.31 3.91
CA SER A 67 -2.72 2.69 4.15
C SER A 67 -3.33 2.01 2.92
N ASP A 68 -2.86 2.38 1.72
CA ASP A 68 -3.25 1.80 0.45
C ASP A 68 -2.29 0.69 -0.03
N LEU A 69 -1.28 0.33 0.78
CA LEU A 69 -0.32 -0.72 0.44
C LEU A 69 -1.01 -2.09 0.43
N ARG A 70 -0.91 -2.78 -0.70
CA ARG A 70 -1.36 -4.15 -0.85
C ARG A 70 -0.22 -5.16 -0.84
N PHE A 71 0.77 -4.95 -1.69
CA PHE A 71 1.97 -5.78 -1.77
C PHE A 71 3.19 -4.90 -1.88
N ILE A 72 4.20 -5.16 -1.04
CA ILE A 72 5.50 -4.54 -1.19
C ILE A 72 6.30 -5.27 -2.27
N ARG A 73 6.93 -4.51 -3.14
CA ARG A 73 7.88 -5.02 -4.12
C ARG A 73 9.30 -4.97 -3.57
N TYR A 74 9.67 -3.82 -3.03
CA TYR A 74 10.93 -3.63 -2.31
C TYR A 74 10.88 -2.36 -1.47
N ALA A 75 11.77 -2.30 -0.49
CA ALA A 75 12.09 -1.10 0.27
C ALA A 75 13.58 -0.81 0.11
N GLN A 76 13.93 0.45 -0.09
CA GLN A 76 15.32 0.87 -0.20
C GLN A 76 15.57 2.13 0.62
N LEU A 77 16.78 2.23 1.14
CA LEU A 77 17.27 3.42 1.83
C LEU A 77 18.35 4.10 1.00
N LYS A 78 18.38 5.41 1.07
CA LYS A 78 19.46 6.21 0.53
C LYS A 78 20.49 6.49 1.63
N ASN A 79 21.72 6.07 1.40
CA ASN A 79 22.81 6.34 2.36
C ASN A 79 23.32 7.77 2.25
N ALA A 80 24.24 8.16 3.13
CA ALA A 80 24.84 9.49 3.13
C ALA A 80 25.62 9.84 1.85
N SER A 81 26.09 8.84 1.11
CA SER A 81 26.78 8.99 -0.17
C SER A 81 25.81 9.12 -1.36
N GLY A 82 24.51 8.94 -1.12
CA GLY A 82 23.48 8.98 -2.15
C GLY A 82 23.17 7.63 -2.80
N ASP A 83 23.86 6.54 -2.39
CA ASP A 83 23.62 5.21 -2.94
C ASP A 83 22.35 4.61 -2.36
N GLN A 84 21.65 3.85 -3.19
CA GLN A 84 20.42 3.16 -2.80
C GLN A 84 20.75 1.73 -2.35
N VAL A 85 20.35 1.40 -1.12
CA VAL A 85 20.55 0.09 -0.50
C VAL A 85 19.21 -0.56 -0.22
N PHE A 86 19.00 -1.77 -0.72
CA PHE A 86 17.75 -2.50 -0.45
C PHE A 86 17.71 -3.02 0.98
N LEU A 87 16.54 -2.90 1.59
CA LEU A 87 16.25 -3.54 2.87
C LEU A 87 15.83 -4.99 2.64
N GLU A 88 16.41 -5.90 3.39
CA GLU A 88 16.04 -7.30 3.37
C GLU A 88 14.89 -7.55 4.35
N LYS A 89 13.84 -8.23 3.88
CA LYS A 89 12.72 -8.61 4.73
C LYS A 89 13.10 -9.77 5.63
N LYS A 90 12.89 -9.61 6.93
CA LYS A 90 13.07 -10.64 7.95
C LYS A 90 11.76 -10.86 8.72
N ASP A 91 11.73 -11.89 9.53
CA ASP A 91 10.64 -12.12 10.48
C ASP A 91 10.85 -11.29 11.76
N THR A 92 9.77 -11.00 12.50
CA THR A 92 9.85 -10.30 13.78
C THR A 92 10.63 -11.06 14.84
N SER A 93 10.63 -12.38 14.78
CA SER A 93 11.45 -13.23 15.67
C SER A 93 12.94 -12.99 15.46
N TYR A 94 13.38 -12.79 14.20
CA TYR A 94 14.74 -12.43 13.90
C TYR A 94 15.09 -11.07 14.51
N MET A 95 14.20 -10.08 14.40
CA MET A 95 14.40 -8.76 14.98
C MET A 95 14.52 -8.83 16.51
N ALA A 96 13.68 -9.67 17.15
CA ALA A 96 13.71 -9.87 18.59
C ALA A 96 14.98 -10.59 19.07
N ALA A 97 15.48 -11.55 18.29
CA ALA A 97 16.67 -12.33 18.67
C ALA A 97 18.00 -11.57 18.48
N TYR A 98 18.10 -10.78 17.41
CA TYR A 98 19.38 -10.15 17.03
C TYR A 98 19.43 -8.63 17.28
N TYR A 99 18.27 -8.00 17.48
CA TYR A 99 18.12 -6.55 17.69
C TYR A 99 17.19 -6.26 18.88
N ASP A 100 17.42 -6.97 19.98
CA ASP A 100 16.62 -6.92 21.21
C ASP A 100 16.83 -5.62 22.02
N THR A 101 17.99 -4.96 21.83
CA THR A 101 18.38 -3.71 22.51
C THR A 101 18.43 -2.52 21.54
N PRO A 102 17.29 -1.97 21.12
CA PRO A 102 17.23 -0.93 20.09
C PRO A 102 18.04 0.33 20.39
N GLY A 103 18.19 0.66 21.68
CA GLY A 103 18.93 1.87 22.11
C GLY A 103 20.45 1.77 21.95
N THR A 104 21.01 0.56 21.95
CA THR A 104 22.44 0.31 21.80
C THR A 104 22.83 -0.21 20.43
N GLN A 105 21.88 -0.78 19.70
CA GLN A 105 22.07 -1.33 18.36
C GLN A 105 21.55 -0.35 17.31
N SER A 106 22.23 0.78 17.19
CA SER A 106 21.93 1.80 16.19
C SER A 106 22.91 1.78 15.02
N GLY A 107 22.45 2.19 13.86
CA GLY A 107 23.25 2.23 12.64
C GLY A 107 22.39 2.36 11.39
N PHE A 108 23.03 2.25 10.23
CA PHE A 108 22.31 2.21 8.95
C PHE A 108 21.44 0.96 8.85
N PRO A 109 20.11 1.08 8.71
CA PRO A 109 19.19 -0.07 8.65
C PRO A 109 19.47 -0.95 7.44
N LYS A 110 19.41 -2.27 7.64
CA LYS A 110 19.61 -3.29 6.61
C LYS A 110 18.39 -4.21 6.45
N TYR A 111 17.60 -4.33 7.50
CA TYR A 111 16.48 -5.26 7.58
C TYR A 111 15.20 -4.54 7.92
N TYR A 112 14.08 -5.11 7.48
CA TYR A 112 12.76 -4.71 7.93
C TYR A 112 11.89 -5.94 8.20
N ALA A 113 10.92 -5.79 9.11
CA ALA A 113 9.92 -6.82 9.39
C ALA A 113 8.55 -6.17 9.58
N ASN A 114 7.50 -6.92 9.32
CA ASN A 114 6.14 -6.49 9.63
C ASN A 114 5.96 -6.53 11.14
N TRP A 115 5.72 -5.38 11.77
CA TRP A 115 5.46 -5.30 13.21
C TRP A 115 3.97 -5.51 13.48
N ASP A 116 3.14 -4.72 12.84
CA ASP A 116 1.68 -4.81 12.88
C ASP A 116 1.08 -4.36 11.54
N ALA A 117 -0.22 -4.02 11.52
CA ALA A 117 -0.91 -3.57 10.32
C ALA A 117 -0.51 -2.15 9.86
N GLU A 118 0.04 -1.32 10.77
CA GLU A 118 0.33 0.09 10.53
C GLU A 118 1.83 0.37 10.44
N PHE A 119 2.67 -0.50 11.03
CA PHE A 119 4.11 -0.26 11.15
C PHE A 119 4.95 -1.45 10.72
N TRP A 120 6.04 -1.12 10.05
CA TRP A 120 7.20 -1.98 9.95
C TRP A 120 8.23 -1.59 11.01
N VAL A 121 9.03 -2.55 11.42
CA VAL A 121 10.22 -2.33 12.24
C VAL A 121 11.46 -2.49 11.37
N VAL A 122 12.39 -1.55 11.46
CA VAL A 122 13.68 -1.62 10.78
C VAL A 122 14.81 -1.92 11.78
N ALA A 123 15.86 -2.56 11.31
CA ALA A 123 17.03 -2.88 12.12
C ALA A 123 18.33 -2.82 11.29
N PRO A 124 19.45 -2.32 11.88
CA PRO A 124 19.56 -1.63 13.17
C PRO A 124 18.63 -0.41 13.33
N THR A 125 18.47 0.08 14.55
CA THR A 125 17.75 1.35 14.78
C THR A 125 18.48 2.49 14.05
N PRO A 126 17.79 3.35 13.29
CA PRO A 126 18.44 4.44 12.55
C PRO A 126 19.27 5.35 13.46
N ASP A 127 20.55 5.53 13.16
CA ASP A 127 21.46 6.45 13.83
C ASP A 127 21.45 7.86 13.23
N SER A 128 20.78 8.02 12.09
CA SER A 128 20.58 9.28 11.39
C SER A 128 19.24 9.30 10.68
N THR A 129 18.92 10.43 10.08
CA THR A 129 17.76 10.56 9.17
C THR A 129 18.14 10.01 7.80
N TYR A 130 17.40 9.00 7.33
CA TYR A 130 17.60 8.36 6.03
C TYR A 130 16.33 8.46 5.20
N GLU A 131 16.47 8.72 3.91
CA GLU A 131 15.35 8.66 2.97
C GLU A 131 15.04 7.20 2.68
N ILE A 132 13.79 6.80 2.92
CA ILE A 132 13.26 5.49 2.55
C ILE A 132 12.32 5.63 1.35
N THR A 133 12.54 4.79 0.35
CA THR A 133 11.64 4.65 -0.80
C THR A 133 11.02 3.26 -0.78
N LEU A 134 9.70 3.23 -0.84
CA LEU A 134 8.89 2.01 -0.92
C LEU A 134 8.35 1.87 -2.33
N ALA A 135 8.65 0.76 -2.98
CA ALA A 135 7.99 0.37 -4.21
C ALA A 135 6.92 -0.68 -3.88
N TYR A 136 5.68 -0.40 -4.18
CA TYR A 136 4.57 -1.27 -3.80
C TYR A 136 3.43 -1.25 -4.83
N VAL A 137 2.54 -2.21 -4.70
CA VAL A 137 1.28 -2.24 -5.42
C VAL A 137 0.22 -1.68 -4.48
N LYS A 138 -0.44 -0.62 -4.90
CA LYS A 138 -1.51 0.01 -4.12
C LYS A 138 -2.85 -0.64 -4.34
N GLN A 139 -3.74 -0.53 -3.36
CA GLN A 139 -5.14 -0.82 -3.52
C GLN A 139 -5.80 0.31 -4.30
N PRO A 140 -6.35 0.07 -5.50
CA PRO A 140 -7.06 1.11 -6.24
C PRO A 140 -8.30 1.58 -5.49
N ILE A 141 -8.68 2.83 -5.72
CA ILE A 141 -9.92 3.37 -5.20
C ILE A 141 -11.07 2.77 -6.01
N SER A 142 -12.07 2.19 -5.34
CA SER A 142 -13.25 1.64 -5.99
C SER A 142 -14.03 2.71 -6.75
N LEU A 143 -14.57 2.37 -7.92
CA LEU A 143 -15.49 3.22 -8.69
C LEU A 143 -16.72 3.65 -7.88
N THR A 144 -17.10 2.83 -6.89
CA THR A 144 -18.25 3.12 -6.01
C THR A 144 -17.91 4.11 -4.89
N ASN A 145 -16.64 4.51 -4.75
CA ASN A 145 -16.24 5.48 -3.73
C ASN A 145 -16.53 6.90 -4.20
N THR A 146 -17.55 7.52 -3.63
CA THR A 146 -17.97 8.91 -3.94
C THR A 146 -17.00 9.98 -3.41
N THR A 147 -16.04 9.62 -2.57
CA THR A 147 -15.02 10.51 -1.99
C THR A 147 -13.70 10.44 -2.77
N GLN A 148 -13.75 10.29 -4.07
CA GLN A 148 -12.52 10.32 -4.87
C GLN A 148 -11.89 11.72 -4.76
N PRO A 149 -10.64 11.82 -4.23
CA PRO A 149 -9.92 13.09 -4.34
C PRO A 149 -9.77 13.40 -5.83
N SER A 150 -10.17 14.59 -6.21
CA SER A 150 -9.95 15.12 -7.56
C SER A 150 -8.50 14.84 -7.93
N ALA A 151 -8.28 14.13 -9.04
CA ALA A 151 -6.95 14.01 -9.60
C ALA A 151 -6.44 15.43 -9.84
N ALA A 152 -5.47 15.86 -9.07
CA ALA A 152 -4.74 17.08 -9.36
C ALA A 152 -3.97 16.84 -10.67
N PRO A 153 -3.96 17.82 -11.57
CA PRO A 153 -3.25 17.73 -12.84
C PRO A 153 -1.76 17.57 -12.67
#